data_e78a1cd6c7728d1cb00a4d2233f02d0b
#
_entry.id   e78a1cd6c7728d1cb00a4d2233f02d0b
#
_cell.length_a   1.000
_cell.length_b   1.000
_cell.length_c   1.000
_cell.angle_alpha   90.00
_cell.angle_beta   90.00
_cell.angle_gamma   90.00
#
_symmetry.space_group_name_H-M   'P 1'
#
loop_
_entity.id
_entity.type
_entity.pdbx_description
1 polymer ?
#
loop_
_entity_poly.entity_id
_entity_poly.type
_entity_poly.pdbx_seq_one_letter_code
_entity_poly.pdbx_strand_id
1 'polypeptide(L)'
;MKLYKKILFLGCLVGALAACNDLEIDESQYHTTKFLFSDFSRVAMGITNVYAGLPDELSALGTLRDCATDDAVYAWSADPVKTFYDGSWSANRLIDDQWAHYYSAIRSANYFLENCPDDFPDSKWTTNYEQNLKELRYYPWEAKVLRAYFHFEALQPNHYRRPDVYHRRG
;
A
#
# COMPACT_ATOMS: atom_id res chain seq x y z
N MET A 1 -26.31 27.45 -49.74
CA MET A 1 -24.95 27.16 -49.19
C MET A 1 -24.82 27.19 -47.67
N LYS A 2 -25.72 27.79 -46.91
CA LYS A 2 -25.62 27.85 -45.43
C LYS A 2 -26.28 26.67 -44.70
N LEU A 3 -27.29 26.03 -45.29
CA LEU A 3 -28.06 24.97 -44.62
C LEU A 3 -27.31 23.63 -44.56
N TYR A 4 -26.68 23.22 -45.65
CA TYR A 4 -25.93 21.95 -45.68
C TYR A 4 -24.72 21.97 -44.74
N LYS A 5 -24.06 23.13 -44.55
CA LYS A 5 -22.97 23.28 -43.59
C LYS A 5 -23.43 23.05 -42.15
N LYS A 6 -24.65 23.51 -41.81
CA LYS A 6 -25.23 23.26 -40.47
C LYS A 6 -25.61 21.80 -40.27
N ILE A 7 -26.11 21.13 -41.32
CA ILE A 7 -26.45 19.70 -41.27
C ILE A 7 -25.16 18.85 -41.13
N LEU A 8 -24.12 19.20 -41.87
CA LEU A 8 -22.83 18.53 -41.81
C LEU A 8 -22.17 18.70 -40.41
N PHE A 9 -22.26 19.89 -39.84
CA PHE A 9 -21.73 20.17 -38.48
C PHE A 9 -22.51 19.44 -37.40
N LEU A 10 -23.83 19.34 -37.54
CA LEU A 10 -24.68 18.57 -36.61
C LEU A 10 -24.40 17.06 -36.71
N GLY A 11 -24.19 16.55 -37.94
CA GLY A 11 -23.80 15.14 -38.16
C GLY A 11 -22.43 14.78 -37.53
N CYS A 12 -21.45 15.67 -37.67
CA CYS A 12 -20.14 15.49 -37.01
C CYS A 12 -20.24 15.54 -35.46
N LEU A 13 -21.11 16.40 -34.92
CA LEU A 13 -21.30 16.52 -33.48
C LEU A 13 -21.96 15.27 -32.90
N VAL A 14 -22.96 14.69 -33.59
CA VAL A 14 -23.62 13.44 -33.19
C VAL A 14 -22.67 12.24 -33.33
N GLY A 15 -21.83 12.20 -34.35
CA GLY A 15 -20.80 11.17 -34.54
C GLY A 15 -19.72 11.20 -33.45
N ALA A 16 -19.34 12.38 -32.96
CA ALA A 16 -18.37 12.54 -31.89
C ALA A 16 -18.90 12.06 -30.52
N LEU A 17 -20.21 12.11 -30.29
CA LEU A 17 -20.83 11.60 -29.05
C LEU A 17 -20.98 10.07 -29.03
N ALA A 18 -20.97 9.41 -30.18
CA ALA A 18 -21.05 7.95 -30.28
C ALA A 18 -19.67 7.26 -30.12
N ALA A 19 -18.56 7.99 -30.24
CA ALA A 19 -17.20 7.44 -30.16
C ALA A 19 -16.75 7.13 -28.72
N CYS A 20 -17.50 7.54 -27.71
CA CYS A 20 -17.12 7.29 -26.28
C CYS A 20 -17.54 5.92 -25.74
N ASN A 21 -18.19 5.07 -26.54
CA ASN A 21 -18.73 3.78 -26.05
C ASN A 21 -17.77 2.59 -26.24
N ASP A 22 -16.57 2.81 -26.79
CA ASP A 22 -15.63 1.73 -27.14
C ASP A 22 -14.37 1.75 -26.24
N LEU A 23 -14.50 2.29 -25.03
CA LEU A 23 -13.48 2.22 -23.98
C LEU A 23 -13.79 1.06 -23.00
N GLU A 24 -14.23 -0.08 -23.51
CA GLU A 24 -14.15 -1.32 -22.74
C GLU A 24 -12.68 -1.67 -22.59
N ILE A 25 -12.16 -1.43 -21.38
CA ILE A 25 -10.83 -1.91 -21.00
C ILE A 25 -10.88 -3.44 -21.09
N ASP A 26 -10.04 -4.02 -21.95
CA ASP A 26 -9.90 -5.47 -22.06
C ASP A 26 -9.40 -6.02 -20.71
N GLU A 27 -10.34 -6.49 -19.88
CA GLU A 27 -10.03 -7.05 -18.56
C GLU A 27 -9.10 -8.24 -18.62
N SER A 28 -8.92 -8.87 -19.79
CA SER A 28 -8.00 -9.99 -19.98
C SER A 28 -6.54 -9.60 -19.76
N GLN A 29 -6.19 -8.33 -19.88
CA GLN A 29 -4.84 -7.79 -19.67
C GLN A 29 -4.61 -7.32 -18.23
N TYR A 30 -5.63 -7.25 -17.40
CA TYR A 30 -5.55 -6.79 -16.02
C TYR A 30 -5.88 -7.90 -15.03
N HIS A 31 -5.13 -7.97 -13.95
CA HIS A 31 -5.46 -8.87 -12.85
C HIS A 31 -6.67 -8.35 -12.09
N THR A 32 -7.86 -8.83 -12.43
CA THR A 32 -9.08 -8.49 -11.70
C THR A 32 -9.04 -9.01 -10.26
N THR A 33 -9.80 -8.39 -9.36
CA THR A 33 -9.93 -8.87 -7.97
C THR A 33 -10.35 -10.34 -7.94
N LYS A 34 -11.32 -10.73 -8.79
CA LYS A 34 -11.76 -12.12 -8.92
C LYS A 34 -10.62 -13.07 -9.31
N PHE A 35 -9.72 -12.64 -10.21
CA PHE A 35 -8.56 -13.43 -10.59
C PHE A 35 -7.55 -13.56 -9.46
N LEU A 36 -7.27 -12.47 -8.73
CA LEU A 36 -6.30 -12.45 -7.63
C LEU A 36 -6.72 -13.35 -6.45
N PHE A 37 -8.01 -13.56 -6.26
CA PHE A 37 -8.56 -14.38 -5.17
C PHE A 37 -9.20 -15.69 -5.67
N SER A 38 -8.80 -16.18 -6.86
CA SER A 38 -9.42 -17.34 -7.50
C SER A 38 -8.85 -18.69 -7.05
N ASP A 39 -7.65 -18.72 -6.48
CA ASP A 39 -7.02 -19.93 -5.96
C ASP A 39 -6.09 -19.64 -4.77
N PHE A 40 -5.75 -20.70 -4.04
CA PHE A 40 -4.94 -20.63 -2.84
C PHE A 40 -3.57 -19.96 -3.08
N SER A 41 -2.89 -20.30 -4.18
CA SER A 41 -1.56 -19.79 -4.47
C SER A 41 -1.56 -18.26 -4.66
N ARG A 42 -2.60 -17.74 -5.32
CA ARG A 42 -2.77 -16.29 -5.51
C ARG A 42 -3.14 -15.58 -4.21
N VAL A 43 -3.99 -16.17 -3.39
CA VAL A 43 -4.29 -15.62 -2.06
C VAL A 43 -3.05 -15.62 -1.17
N ALA A 44 -2.21 -16.66 -1.24
CA ALA A 44 -0.92 -16.70 -0.54
C ALA A 44 0.03 -15.58 -1.02
N MET A 45 0.05 -15.28 -2.32
CA MET A 45 0.78 -14.10 -2.84
C MET A 45 0.15 -12.78 -2.34
N GLY A 46 -1.17 -12.73 -2.20
CA GLY A 46 -1.88 -11.57 -1.65
C GLY A 46 -1.47 -11.25 -0.22
N ILE A 47 -1.43 -12.24 0.67
CA ILE A 47 -0.97 -12.03 2.05
C ILE A 47 0.54 -11.71 2.09
N THR A 48 1.35 -12.31 1.23
CA THR A 48 2.77 -11.99 1.10
C THR A 48 2.98 -10.51 0.73
N ASN A 49 2.12 -9.95 -0.13
CA ASN A 49 2.16 -8.52 -0.44
C ASN A 49 1.84 -7.64 0.77
N VAL A 50 0.99 -8.09 1.68
CA VAL A 50 0.76 -7.39 2.97
C VAL A 50 2.02 -7.45 3.84
N TYR A 51 2.68 -8.60 3.92
CA TYR A 51 3.96 -8.75 4.63
C TYR A 51 5.08 -7.86 4.07
N ALA A 52 5.07 -7.59 2.76
CA ALA A 52 6.04 -6.68 2.14
C ALA A 52 5.95 -5.23 2.66
N GLY A 53 4.89 -4.88 3.38
CA GLY A 53 4.76 -3.60 4.08
C GLY A 53 5.53 -3.52 5.40
N LEU A 54 6.12 -4.63 5.88
CA LEU A 54 6.94 -4.60 7.09
C LEU A 54 8.19 -3.73 6.89
N PRO A 55 8.62 -2.99 7.93
CA PRO A 55 9.81 -2.16 7.82
C PRO A 55 11.05 -3.03 7.63
N ASP A 56 11.95 -2.56 6.79
CA ASP A 56 13.32 -3.07 6.72
C ASP A 56 14.19 -2.22 7.64
N GLU A 57 14.44 -2.72 8.82
CA GLU A 57 15.23 -2.02 9.85
C GLU A 57 16.67 -1.74 9.44
N LEU A 58 17.18 -2.47 8.45
CA LEU A 58 18.54 -2.28 7.94
C LEU A 58 18.65 -1.17 6.90
N SER A 59 17.55 -0.82 6.22
CA SER A 59 17.57 0.12 5.10
C SER A 59 16.60 1.30 5.26
N ALA A 60 15.76 1.34 6.30
CA ALA A 60 14.74 2.37 6.49
C ALA A 60 15.31 3.81 6.48
N LEU A 61 16.52 4.00 7.00
CA LEU A 61 17.25 5.28 7.01
C LEU A 61 18.53 5.26 6.14
N GLY A 62 18.73 4.24 5.32
CA GLY A 62 19.99 3.99 4.64
C GLY A 62 21.07 3.39 5.54
N THR A 63 20.76 3.17 6.82
CA THR A 63 21.60 2.57 7.86
C THR A 63 20.75 2.00 8.97
N LEU A 64 21.37 1.35 9.97
CA LEU A 64 20.68 0.86 11.15
C LEU A 64 20.06 2.01 11.95
N ARG A 65 18.84 1.84 12.45
CA ARG A 65 18.17 2.82 13.34
C ARG A 65 18.97 3.10 14.62
N ASP A 66 19.73 2.14 15.10
CA ASP A 66 20.62 2.30 16.27
C ASP A 66 21.61 3.46 16.08
N CYS A 67 21.98 3.80 14.84
CA CYS A 67 22.81 4.95 14.55
C CYS A 67 22.11 6.31 14.77
N ALA A 68 20.81 6.33 15.05
CA ALA A 68 20.08 7.53 15.47
C ALA A 68 20.05 7.67 17.01
N THR A 69 20.63 6.71 17.75
CA THR A 69 20.71 6.67 19.22
C THR A 69 22.13 6.89 19.69
N ASP A 70 22.36 6.74 20.99
CA ASP A 70 23.70 6.78 21.60
C ASP A 70 24.45 5.44 21.52
N ASP A 71 23.79 4.37 21.04
CA ASP A 71 24.38 3.02 20.97
C ASP A 71 25.34 2.84 19.78
N ALA A 72 25.13 3.56 18.69
CA ALA A 72 25.95 3.43 17.49
C ALA A 72 26.17 4.78 16.77
N VAL A 73 27.27 4.88 16.05
CA VAL A 73 27.58 6.03 15.20
C VAL A 73 27.87 5.60 13.77
N TYR A 74 27.19 6.21 12.83
CA TYR A 74 27.46 5.96 11.42
C TYR A 74 28.72 6.68 10.96
N ALA A 75 29.65 5.95 10.36
CA ALA A 75 30.98 6.47 10.04
C ALA A 75 30.98 7.51 8.90
N TRP A 76 30.01 7.48 8.00
CA TRP A 76 29.97 8.34 6.83
C TRP A 76 29.36 9.71 7.17
N SER A 77 30.07 10.77 6.78
CA SER A 77 29.75 12.13 7.21
C SER A 77 28.50 12.75 6.59
N ALA A 78 28.02 12.24 5.46
CA ALA A 78 26.89 12.80 4.71
C ALA A 78 25.54 12.10 4.99
N ASP A 79 25.46 11.26 6.01
CA ASP A 79 24.26 10.47 6.28
C ASP A 79 23.16 11.29 6.97
N PRO A 80 21.91 11.21 6.52
CA PRO A 80 20.76 11.89 7.16
C PRO A 80 20.57 11.55 8.64
N VAL A 81 20.97 10.36 9.08
CA VAL A 81 20.85 9.90 10.48
C VAL A 81 21.55 10.83 11.47
N LYS A 82 22.61 11.52 11.04
CA LYS A 82 23.33 12.50 11.87
C LYS A 82 22.46 13.66 12.35
N THR A 83 21.41 13.96 11.63
CA THR A 83 20.46 15.02 11.99
C THR A 83 19.82 14.81 13.35
N PHE A 84 19.74 13.57 13.83
CA PHE A 84 19.18 13.27 15.16
C PHE A 84 20.07 13.73 16.31
N TYR A 85 21.40 13.80 16.11
CA TYR A 85 22.34 14.18 17.17
C TYR A 85 23.18 15.42 16.87
N ASP A 86 23.16 15.95 15.63
CA ASP A 86 23.87 17.19 15.28
C ASP A 86 23.04 18.47 15.52
N GLY A 87 21.78 18.33 15.96
CA GLY A 87 20.87 19.42 16.23
C GLY A 87 20.24 20.06 14.98
N SER A 88 20.44 19.51 13.78
CA SER A 88 19.84 20.02 12.54
C SER A 88 18.43 19.50 12.27
N TRP A 89 17.91 18.66 13.18
CA TRP A 89 16.55 18.15 13.08
C TRP A 89 15.51 19.24 13.31
N SER A 90 14.50 19.31 12.47
CA SER A 90 13.42 20.28 12.58
C SER A 90 12.11 19.75 12.01
N ALA A 91 10.99 20.37 12.37
CA ALA A 91 9.66 20.01 11.85
C ALA A 91 9.54 20.10 10.32
N ASN A 92 10.43 20.88 9.67
CA ASN A 92 10.46 21.03 8.22
C ASN A 92 11.44 20.04 7.53
N ARG A 93 12.17 19.25 8.31
CA ARG A 93 13.14 18.26 7.81
C ARG A 93 12.83 16.91 8.40
N LEU A 94 11.89 16.20 7.76
CA LEU A 94 11.54 14.84 8.13
C LEU A 94 12.55 13.88 7.47
N ILE A 95 13.16 13.03 8.28
CA ILE A 95 14.18 12.08 7.82
C ILE A 95 13.55 10.71 7.58
N ASP A 96 12.59 10.30 8.43
CA ASP A 96 11.91 9.02 8.38
C ASP A 96 10.41 9.23 8.16
N ASP A 97 10.03 9.81 7.01
CA ASP A 97 8.63 9.97 6.64
C ASP A 97 8.11 8.68 5.99
N GLN A 98 7.70 7.74 6.81
CA GLN A 98 7.10 6.46 6.40
C GLN A 98 5.57 6.50 6.30
N TRP A 99 4.95 7.67 6.40
CA TRP A 99 3.50 7.81 6.39
C TRP A 99 2.84 7.16 5.18
N ALA A 100 3.29 7.53 3.98
CA ALA A 100 2.73 6.99 2.74
C ALA A 100 2.96 5.47 2.62
N HIS A 101 4.10 4.96 3.07
CA HIS A 101 4.44 3.55 3.08
C HIS A 101 3.46 2.75 3.95
N TYR A 102 3.29 3.14 5.21
CA TYR A 102 2.40 2.40 6.12
C TYR A 102 0.92 2.52 5.74
N TYR A 103 0.45 3.67 5.25
CA TYR A 103 -0.93 3.79 4.76
C TYR A 103 -1.17 2.98 3.48
N SER A 104 -0.17 2.82 2.63
CA SER A 104 -0.24 1.89 1.50
C SER A 104 -0.34 0.43 1.98
N ALA A 105 0.45 0.05 2.98
CA ALA A 105 0.41 -1.28 3.60
C ALA A 105 -0.94 -1.56 4.28
N ILE A 106 -1.49 -0.58 5.02
CA ILE A 106 -2.84 -0.65 5.63
C ILE A 106 -3.90 -0.85 4.54
N ARG A 107 -3.80 -0.13 3.42
CA ARG A 107 -4.71 -0.30 2.28
C ARG A 107 -4.63 -1.71 1.70
N SER A 108 -3.41 -2.24 1.52
CA SER A 108 -3.21 -3.62 1.04
C SER A 108 -3.83 -4.65 2.01
N ALA A 109 -3.66 -4.46 3.32
CA ALA A 109 -4.27 -5.31 4.33
C ALA A 109 -5.81 -5.24 4.31
N ASN A 110 -6.39 -4.05 4.17
CA ASN A 110 -7.85 -3.89 4.05
C ASN A 110 -8.37 -4.57 2.78
N TYR A 111 -7.73 -4.33 1.64
CA TYR A 111 -8.10 -4.96 0.38
C TYR A 111 -8.05 -6.49 0.46
N PHE A 112 -7.01 -7.03 1.10
CA PHE A 112 -6.91 -8.46 1.35
C PHE A 112 -8.06 -8.98 2.22
N LEU A 113 -8.36 -8.31 3.34
CA LEU A 113 -9.41 -8.71 4.27
C LEU A 113 -10.82 -8.65 3.66
N GLU A 114 -11.06 -7.71 2.74
CA GLU A 114 -12.34 -7.54 2.05
C GLU A 114 -12.59 -8.62 1.00
N ASN A 115 -11.53 -9.19 0.42
CA ASN A 115 -11.63 -10.08 -0.72
C ASN A 115 -11.16 -11.51 -0.46
N CYS A 116 -10.54 -11.79 0.71
CA CYS A 116 -10.06 -13.12 1.05
C CYS A 116 -11.24 -14.11 1.14
N PRO A 117 -11.27 -15.18 0.34
CA PRO A 117 -12.34 -16.17 0.36
C PRO A 117 -12.19 -17.10 1.57
N ASP A 118 -13.28 -17.72 1.97
CA ASP A 118 -13.29 -18.72 3.04
C ASP A 118 -12.94 -20.14 2.53
N ASP A 119 -13.11 -20.38 1.24
CA ASP A 119 -12.94 -21.70 0.61
C ASP A 119 -12.67 -21.59 -0.90
N PHE A 120 -12.14 -22.67 -1.49
CA PHE A 120 -11.94 -22.85 -2.94
C PHE A 120 -12.63 -24.14 -3.40
N PRO A 121 -13.97 -24.14 -3.58
CA PRO A 121 -14.73 -25.35 -3.89
C PRO A 121 -14.27 -26.05 -5.17
N ASP A 122 -13.77 -25.31 -6.15
CA ASP A 122 -13.27 -25.84 -7.42
C ASP A 122 -11.93 -26.57 -7.30
N SER A 123 -11.23 -26.42 -6.17
CA SER A 123 -9.91 -27.00 -5.91
C SER A 123 -9.94 -28.21 -4.96
N LYS A 124 -11.12 -28.74 -4.60
CA LYS A 124 -11.29 -29.86 -3.65
C LYS A 124 -10.61 -31.16 -4.07
N TRP A 125 -10.31 -31.31 -5.34
CA TRP A 125 -9.63 -32.48 -5.90
C TRP A 125 -8.09 -32.43 -5.76
N THR A 126 -7.53 -31.32 -5.28
CA THR A 126 -6.07 -31.17 -5.11
C THR A 126 -5.60 -31.92 -3.86
N THR A 127 -4.43 -32.55 -3.95
CA THR A 127 -3.87 -33.41 -2.89
C THR A 127 -3.67 -32.66 -1.56
N ASN A 128 -3.41 -31.34 -1.60
CA ASN A 128 -3.09 -30.52 -0.41
C ASN A 128 -4.26 -29.62 0.01
N TYR A 129 -5.48 -29.90 -0.48
CA TYR A 129 -6.62 -29.03 -0.24
C TYR A 129 -6.88 -28.73 1.24
N GLU A 130 -6.94 -29.76 2.09
CA GLU A 130 -7.19 -29.61 3.53
C GLU A 130 -6.11 -28.81 4.25
N GLN A 131 -4.85 -28.99 3.86
CA GLN A 131 -3.74 -28.20 4.39
C GLN A 131 -3.84 -26.74 3.96
N ASN A 132 -4.07 -26.50 2.69
CA ASN A 132 -4.25 -25.16 2.12
C ASN A 132 -5.44 -24.44 2.78
N LEU A 133 -6.54 -25.14 3.01
CA LEU A 133 -7.72 -24.59 3.68
C LEU A 133 -7.42 -24.23 5.14
N LYS A 134 -6.62 -25.05 5.82
CA LYS A 134 -6.17 -24.73 7.17
C LYS A 134 -5.32 -23.45 7.21
N GLU A 135 -4.38 -23.30 6.28
CA GLU A 135 -3.55 -22.10 6.16
C GLU A 135 -4.38 -20.88 5.80
N LEU A 136 -5.32 -21.01 4.85
CA LEU A 136 -6.24 -19.94 4.45
C LEU A 136 -6.98 -19.32 5.64
N ARG A 137 -7.40 -20.14 6.61
CA ARG A 137 -8.10 -19.67 7.81
C ARG A 137 -7.25 -18.78 8.71
N TYR A 138 -5.92 -18.84 8.64
CA TYR A 138 -5.03 -17.99 9.41
C TYR A 138 -4.76 -16.65 8.74
N TYR A 139 -4.78 -16.57 7.40
CA TYR A 139 -4.44 -15.36 6.66
C TYR A 139 -5.22 -14.10 7.06
N PRO A 140 -6.55 -14.15 7.28
CA PRO A 140 -7.28 -12.98 7.77
C PRO A 140 -6.81 -12.49 9.15
N TRP A 141 -6.37 -13.39 10.01
CA TRP A 141 -5.83 -13.02 11.33
C TRP A 141 -4.45 -12.40 11.21
N GLU A 142 -3.60 -12.95 10.37
CA GLU A 142 -2.30 -12.38 10.05
C GLU A 142 -2.45 -10.96 9.46
N ALA A 143 -3.33 -10.79 8.49
CA ALA A 143 -3.61 -9.48 7.90
C ALA A 143 -4.12 -8.46 8.93
N LYS A 144 -4.94 -8.88 9.90
CA LYS A 144 -5.42 -8.02 10.99
C LYS A 144 -4.28 -7.59 11.92
N VAL A 145 -3.38 -8.52 12.26
CA VAL A 145 -2.20 -8.22 13.10
C VAL A 145 -1.27 -7.27 12.38
N LEU A 146 -0.94 -7.54 11.11
CA LEU A 146 -0.10 -6.68 10.29
C LEU A 146 -0.71 -5.27 10.15
N ARG A 147 -2.02 -5.17 9.90
CA ARG A 147 -2.72 -3.89 9.83
C ARG A 147 -2.60 -3.10 11.14
N ALA A 148 -2.77 -3.77 12.28
CA ALA A 148 -2.62 -3.11 13.58
C ALA A 148 -1.18 -2.64 13.81
N TYR A 149 -0.21 -3.45 13.42
CA TYR A 149 1.21 -3.11 13.46
C TYR A 149 1.53 -1.88 12.57
N PHE A 150 1.04 -1.85 11.33
CA PHE A 150 1.24 -0.69 10.45
C PHE A 150 0.62 0.60 10.99
N HIS A 151 -0.54 0.52 11.65
CA HIS A 151 -1.10 1.68 12.34
C HIS A 151 -0.21 2.14 13.51
N PHE A 152 0.35 1.21 14.26
CA PHE A 152 1.27 1.53 15.35
C PHE A 152 2.54 2.21 14.80
N GLU A 153 3.16 1.65 13.77
CA GLU A 153 4.34 2.22 13.13
C GLU A 153 4.05 3.60 12.49
N ALA A 154 2.90 3.77 11.85
CA ALA A 154 2.50 5.05 11.29
C ALA A 154 2.33 6.15 12.35
N LEU A 155 2.02 5.80 13.59
CA LEU A 155 1.88 6.76 14.68
C LEU A 155 3.22 7.21 15.25
N GLN A 156 4.25 6.36 15.24
CA GLN A 156 5.55 6.67 15.84
C GLN A 156 6.25 7.89 15.22
N PRO A 157 6.46 7.99 13.89
CA PRO A 157 7.08 9.16 13.27
C PRO A 157 6.27 10.44 13.45
N ASN A 158 4.94 10.32 13.57
CA ASN A 158 4.06 11.48 13.72
C ASN A 158 4.02 12.06 15.13
N HIS A 159 4.52 11.35 16.14
CA HIS A 159 4.68 11.91 17.48
C HIS A 159 5.64 13.11 17.47
N TYR A 160 6.59 13.12 16.56
CA TYR A 160 7.53 14.22 16.35
C TYR A 160 6.97 15.32 15.42
N ARG A 161 5.86 15.10 14.72
CA ARG A 161 5.26 16.03 13.75
C ARG A 161 4.36 17.10 14.39
N ARG A 162 4.07 17.04 15.70
CA ARG A 162 3.23 18.01 16.43
C ARG A 162 4.00 18.75 17.50
N PRO A 163 4.82 19.77 17.15
CA PRO A 163 5.41 20.66 18.17
C PRO A 163 4.35 21.50 18.89
N ASP A 164 3.18 21.68 18.31
CA ASP A 164 2.10 22.54 18.79
C ASP A 164 1.26 21.94 19.96
N VAL A 165 1.33 20.64 20.21
CA VAL A 165 0.58 20.02 21.32
C VAL A 165 1.27 20.21 22.67
N TYR A 166 2.59 20.42 22.71
CA TYR A 166 3.34 20.55 23.97
C TYR A 166 3.44 21.99 24.49
N HIS A 167 3.14 23.02 23.69
CA HIS A 167 3.22 24.43 24.11
C HIS A 167 1.93 25.01 24.72
N ARG A 168 0.87 24.21 24.94
CA ARG A 168 -0.38 24.69 25.55
C ARG A 168 -0.59 24.26 27.00
N ARG A 169 0.48 23.98 27.74
CA ARG A 169 0.41 23.83 29.21
C ARG A 169 1.53 24.66 29.84
N GLY A 170 1.33 25.93 29.83
CA GLY A 170 2.04 26.91 30.62
C GLY A 170 1.04 27.98 31.06
#